data_7d5e5af4251ccc56a5093af1d735caef
#
_entry.id   7d5e5af4251ccc56a5093af1d735caef
#
_cell.length_a   1.000
_cell.length_b   1.000
_cell.length_c   1.000
_cell.angle_alpha   90.00
_cell.angle_beta   90.00
_cell.angle_gamma   90.00
#
_symmetry.space_group_name_H-M   'P 1'
#
loop_
_entity.id
_entity.type
_entity.pdbx_description
1 polymer ?
#
loop_
_entity_poly.entity_id
_entity_poly.type
_entity_poly.pdbx_seq_one_letter_code
_entity_poly.pdbx_strand_id
1 'polypeptide(L)'
;MTMGDRVAVIKDGHLQQVAEPEELYARPDNVFVAAFIGSPSMNLFEAGLDVADGVVTLQLHNQKMTVDPSVLQRNPSLAQHSGDSVIVGIRPEDLEDAALQPDHPDDQRVSARVDVREALGAETLVHFGLGANHVDSGDPDALDELGQTDETRCTARFAPLTRVLEGDTIQVNVATEKMHFFDRTSHLAIRD
;
A
#
# COMPACT_ATOMS: atom_id res chain seq x y z
N MET A 1 16.56 -5.19 -11.30
CA MET A 1 17.06 -3.80 -11.18
C MET A 1 18.58 -3.85 -11.22
N THR A 2 19.20 -3.81 -12.40
CA THR A 2 20.65 -4.10 -12.58
C THR A 2 21.36 -3.16 -13.56
N MET A 3 20.79 -2.00 -13.88
CA MET A 3 21.36 -1.14 -14.93
C MET A 3 22.04 0.14 -14.45
N GLY A 4 22.25 0.32 -13.15
CA GLY A 4 22.96 1.50 -12.61
C GLY A 4 23.06 1.47 -11.09
N ASP A 5 24.11 2.09 -10.55
CA ASP A 5 24.32 2.20 -9.11
C ASP A 5 23.33 3.18 -8.47
N ARG A 6 22.83 4.14 -9.25
CA ARG A 6 21.82 5.13 -8.84
C ARG A 6 20.81 5.37 -9.94
N VAL A 7 19.56 5.59 -9.55
CA VAL A 7 18.44 5.94 -10.43
C VAL A 7 17.90 7.30 -10.02
N ALA A 8 17.62 8.16 -11.01
CA ALA A 8 16.92 9.43 -10.81
C ALA A 8 15.49 9.29 -11.32
N VAL A 9 14.51 9.55 -10.45
CA VAL A 9 13.10 9.61 -10.79
C VAL A 9 12.75 11.06 -11.10
N ILE A 10 12.21 11.31 -12.30
CA ILE A 10 11.87 12.65 -12.79
C ILE A 10 10.39 12.67 -13.18
N LYS A 11 9.66 13.71 -12.75
CA LYS A 11 8.27 13.98 -13.14
C LYS A 11 8.19 15.39 -13.71
N ASP A 12 7.64 15.56 -14.90
CA ASP A 12 7.44 16.88 -15.54
C ASP A 12 8.71 17.76 -15.55
N GLY A 13 9.89 17.14 -15.75
CA GLY A 13 11.18 17.81 -15.74
C GLY A 13 11.74 18.13 -14.35
N HIS A 14 11.04 17.79 -13.28
CA HIS A 14 11.47 17.99 -11.89
C HIS A 14 11.98 16.68 -11.27
N LEU A 15 13.16 16.76 -10.66
CA LEU A 15 13.74 15.64 -9.92
C LEU A 15 12.88 15.34 -8.68
N GLN A 16 12.43 14.09 -8.55
CA GLN A 16 11.65 13.62 -7.40
C GLN A 16 12.53 12.95 -6.35
N GLN A 17 13.41 12.04 -6.79
CA GLN A 17 14.33 11.34 -5.90
C GLN A 17 15.51 10.78 -6.69
N VAL A 18 16.69 10.70 -6.07
CA VAL A 18 17.89 10.02 -6.61
C VAL A 18 18.47 9.11 -5.53
N ALA A 19 18.43 7.81 -5.74
CA ALA A 19 18.97 6.84 -4.78
C ALA A 19 19.37 5.54 -5.49
N GLU A 20 19.89 4.59 -4.74
CA GLU A 20 20.03 3.20 -5.20
C GLU A 20 18.66 2.59 -5.47
N PRO A 21 18.52 1.66 -6.43
CA PRO A 21 17.22 1.08 -6.78
C PRO A 21 16.48 0.47 -5.58
N GLU A 22 17.19 -0.19 -4.67
CA GLU A 22 16.60 -0.79 -3.46
C GLU A 22 16.10 0.27 -2.49
N GLU A 23 16.81 1.39 -2.37
CA GLU A 23 16.39 2.51 -1.53
C GLU A 23 15.15 3.21 -2.08
N LEU A 24 15.08 3.45 -3.40
CA LEU A 24 13.89 4.00 -4.06
C LEU A 24 12.66 3.12 -3.79
N TYR A 25 12.85 1.80 -3.82
CA TYR A 25 11.79 0.85 -3.56
C TYR A 25 11.37 0.84 -2.09
N ALA A 26 12.34 0.78 -1.18
CA ALA A 26 12.09 0.66 0.26
C ALA A 26 11.73 1.98 0.94
N ARG A 27 12.17 3.11 0.41
CA ARG A 27 12.02 4.43 1.03
C ARG A 27 11.67 5.53 0.01
N PRO A 28 10.52 5.45 -0.64
CA PRO A 28 10.08 6.50 -1.56
C PRO A 28 9.88 7.83 -0.81
N ASP A 29 10.34 8.95 -1.38
CA ASP A 29 10.24 10.27 -0.77
C ASP A 29 8.83 10.87 -0.88
N ASN A 30 8.05 10.42 -1.83
CA ASN A 30 6.70 10.92 -2.06
C ASN A 30 5.80 9.88 -2.75
N VAL A 31 4.52 10.19 -2.84
CA VAL A 31 3.47 9.35 -3.44
C VAL A 31 3.79 8.98 -4.89
N PHE A 32 4.34 9.92 -5.69
CA PHE A 32 4.67 9.64 -7.08
C PHE A 32 5.78 8.58 -7.21
N VAL A 33 6.87 8.71 -6.46
CA VAL A 33 7.95 7.71 -6.46
C VAL A 33 7.44 6.36 -5.98
N ALA A 34 6.57 6.35 -4.95
CA ALA A 34 5.97 5.13 -4.41
C ALA A 34 5.14 4.38 -5.45
N ALA A 35 4.33 5.09 -6.23
CA ALA A 35 3.52 4.53 -7.31
C ALA A 35 4.38 4.09 -8.49
N PHE A 36 5.31 4.94 -8.93
CA PHE A 36 6.10 4.72 -10.13
C PHE A 36 7.10 3.55 -10.01
N ILE A 37 7.63 3.30 -8.78
CA ILE A 37 8.64 2.26 -8.56
C ILE A 37 7.98 0.97 -8.10
N GLY A 38 7.92 0.00 -9.00
CA GLY A 38 7.39 -1.35 -8.78
C GLY A 38 6.43 -1.77 -9.89
N SER A 39 6.25 -3.08 -10.04
CA SER A 39 5.26 -3.67 -10.95
C SER A 39 4.73 -4.96 -10.30
N PRO A 40 3.45 -5.01 -9.92
CA PRO A 40 2.47 -3.91 -9.96
C PRO A 40 2.86 -2.72 -9.08
N SER A 41 2.21 -1.57 -9.32
CA SER A 41 2.40 -0.34 -8.53
C SER A 41 2.01 -0.52 -7.05
N MET A 42 2.55 0.34 -6.16
CA MET A 42 2.14 0.37 -4.76
C MET A 42 0.65 0.74 -4.65
N ASN A 43 -0.09 0.00 -3.84
CA ASN A 43 -1.46 0.36 -3.48
C ASN A 43 -1.44 1.62 -2.62
N LEU A 44 -2.13 2.68 -3.03
CA LEU A 44 -2.20 3.96 -2.35
C LEU A 44 -3.66 4.30 -2.05
N PHE A 45 -3.97 4.59 -0.80
CA PHE A 45 -5.33 4.92 -0.36
C PHE A 45 -5.32 5.88 0.83
N GLU A 46 -6.39 6.66 0.99
CA GLU A 46 -6.58 7.50 2.16
C GLU A 46 -7.14 6.69 3.34
N ALA A 47 -6.58 6.92 4.52
CA ALA A 47 -7.07 6.35 5.78
C ALA A 47 -7.05 7.39 6.89
N GLY A 48 -8.03 7.34 7.79
CA GLY A 48 -7.96 8.07 9.05
C GLY A 48 -6.90 7.44 9.94
N LEU A 49 -6.05 8.25 10.54
CA LEU A 49 -4.99 7.83 11.46
C LEU A 49 -5.35 8.19 12.90
N ASP A 50 -5.29 7.24 13.79
CA ASP A 50 -5.40 7.47 15.24
C ASP A 50 -4.22 6.84 15.97
N VAL A 51 -3.63 7.60 16.88
CA VAL A 51 -2.52 7.14 17.73
C VAL A 51 -2.91 7.33 19.18
N ALA A 52 -3.23 6.24 19.86
CA ALA A 52 -3.62 6.22 21.25
C ALA A 52 -2.81 5.17 22.03
N ASP A 53 -2.27 5.55 23.18
CA ASP A 53 -1.49 4.66 24.08
C ASP A 53 -0.33 3.93 23.35
N GLY A 54 0.26 4.56 22.33
CA GLY A 54 1.35 3.98 21.55
C GLY A 54 0.90 2.97 20.48
N VAL A 55 -0.41 2.82 20.28
CA VAL A 55 -1.00 1.98 19.23
C VAL A 55 -1.46 2.86 18.08
N VAL A 56 -1.05 2.50 16.88
CA VAL A 56 -1.51 3.13 15.64
C VAL A 56 -2.67 2.33 15.08
N THR A 57 -3.78 3.01 14.81
CA THR A 57 -4.96 2.43 14.17
C THR A 57 -5.31 3.19 12.90
N LEU A 58 -5.59 2.48 11.84
CA LEU A 58 -6.08 3.01 10.58
C LEU A 58 -7.58 2.78 10.46
N GLN A 59 -8.31 3.83 10.08
CA GLN A 59 -9.72 3.75 9.73
C GLN A 59 -9.87 3.75 8.20
N LEU A 60 -10.28 2.61 7.65
CA LEU A 60 -10.55 2.40 6.24
C LEU A 60 -12.06 2.33 6.04
N HIS A 61 -12.69 3.44 5.67
CA HIS A 61 -14.15 3.52 5.49
C HIS A 61 -14.92 2.82 6.63
N ASN A 62 -15.30 1.56 6.45
CA ASN A 62 -16.05 0.75 7.41
C ASN A 62 -15.20 -0.29 8.18
N GLN A 63 -13.90 -0.33 7.98
CA GLN A 63 -12.99 -1.28 8.61
C GLN A 63 -11.93 -0.55 9.41
N LYS A 64 -11.44 -1.20 10.48
CA LYS A 64 -10.30 -0.73 11.26
C LYS A 64 -9.18 -1.75 11.17
N MET A 65 -7.95 -1.25 11.19
CA MET A 65 -6.76 -2.07 11.17
C MET A 65 -5.73 -1.53 12.16
N THR A 66 -5.16 -2.39 12.97
CA THR A 66 -4.04 -2.06 13.85
C THR A 66 -2.73 -2.15 13.07
N VAL A 67 -1.85 -1.17 13.26
CA VAL A 67 -0.53 -1.15 12.65
C VAL A 67 0.50 -1.71 13.62
N ASP A 68 1.48 -2.47 13.10
CA ASP A 68 2.55 -3.03 13.92
C ASP A 68 3.28 -1.93 14.73
N PRO A 69 3.52 -2.14 16.03
CA PRO A 69 4.14 -1.13 16.89
C PRO A 69 5.52 -0.64 16.44
N SER A 70 6.25 -1.45 15.66
CA SER A 70 7.55 -1.06 15.11
C SER A 70 7.46 0.13 14.15
N VAL A 71 6.30 0.35 13.54
CA VAL A 71 6.07 1.49 12.63
C VAL A 71 6.18 2.81 13.38
N LEU A 72 5.49 2.94 14.52
CA LEU A 72 5.56 4.15 15.34
C LEU A 72 6.96 4.34 15.96
N GLN A 73 7.66 3.26 16.26
CA GLN A 73 9.04 3.34 16.75
C GLN A 73 10.02 3.87 15.68
N ARG A 74 9.80 3.51 14.41
CA ARG A 74 10.63 3.99 13.29
C ARG A 74 10.23 5.38 12.80
N ASN A 75 8.96 5.75 12.98
CA ASN A 75 8.38 7.01 12.49
C ASN A 75 7.61 7.71 13.62
N PRO A 76 8.28 8.23 14.66
CA PRO A 76 7.61 8.93 15.78
C PRO A 76 6.80 10.14 15.33
N SER A 77 7.20 10.80 14.23
CA SER A 77 6.47 11.92 13.62
C SER A 77 5.04 11.56 13.22
N LEU A 78 4.74 10.27 12.99
CA LEU A 78 3.39 9.80 12.66
C LEU A 78 2.36 10.17 13.75
N ALA A 79 2.80 10.25 15.01
CA ALA A 79 1.92 10.65 16.12
C ALA A 79 1.39 12.09 16.00
N GLN A 80 2.07 12.96 15.26
CA GLN A 80 1.64 14.35 15.04
C GLN A 80 0.44 14.44 14.07
N HIS A 81 0.18 13.36 13.31
CA HIS A 81 -0.94 13.25 12.38
C HIS A 81 -2.15 12.50 13.00
N SER A 82 -2.12 12.22 14.31
CA SER A 82 -3.25 11.56 14.98
C SER A 82 -4.51 12.42 14.92
N GLY A 83 -5.61 11.82 14.46
CA GLY A 83 -6.88 12.50 14.20
C GLY A 83 -7.04 13.02 12.75
N ASP A 84 -5.98 12.98 11.95
CA ASP A 84 -6.00 13.40 10.55
C ASP A 84 -6.18 12.22 9.60
N SER A 85 -6.44 12.53 8.32
CA SER A 85 -6.32 11.55 7.23
C SER A 85 -4.92 11.61 6.63
N VAL A 86 -4.33 10.43 6.41
CA VAL A 86 -3.03 10.25 5.75
C VAL A 86 -3.19 9.40 4.51
N ILE A 87 -2.21 9.44 3.60
CA ILE A 87 -2.10 8.48 2.52
C ILE A 87 -1.27 7.30 3.04
N VAL A 88 -1.81 6.10 2.85
CA VAL A 88 -1.16 4.84 3.20
C VAL A 88 -0.74 4.14 1.92
N GLY A 89 0.50 3.67 1.88
CA GLY A 89 1.04 2.85 0.82
C GLY A 89 1.35 1.44 1.31
N ILE A 90 0.90 0.43 0.57
CA ILE A 90 1.25 -0.98 0.79
C ILE A 90 1.58 -1.66 -0.54
N ARG A 91 2.68 -2.40 -0.57
CA ARG A 91 3.08 -3.10 -1.79
C ARG A 91 2.25 -4.35 -2.01
N PRO A 92 2.02 -4.76 -3.28
CA PRO A 92 1.26 -5.97 -3.61
C PRO A 92 1.78 -7.24 -2.94
N GLU A 93 3.09 -7.39 -2.79
CA GLU A 93 3.74 -8.54 -2.14
C GLU A 93 3.68 -8.54 -0.61
N ASP A 94 3.23 -7.45 -0.01
CA ASP A 94 3.01 -7.32 1.43
C ASP A 94 1.54 -7.61 1.83
N LEU A 95 0.78 -8.12 0.87
CA LEU A 95 -0.59 -8.61 1.01
C LEU A 95 -0.64 -10.11 0.70
N GLU A 96 -1.32 -10.91 1.54
CA GLU A 96 -1.44 -12.35 1.32
C GLU A 96 -2.86 -12.85 1.66
N ASP A 97 -3.27 -13.95 1.02
CA ASP A 97 -4.48 -14.68 1.36
C ASP A 97 -4.41 -15.19 2.81
N ALA A 98 -5.33 -14.71 3.67
CA ALA A 98 -5.37 -15.10 5.07
C ALA A 98 -5.55 -16.61 5.29
N ALA A 99 -6.14 -17.31 4.32
CA ALA A 99 -6.27 -18.77 4.38
C ALA A 99 -4.91 -19.50 4.29
N LEU A 100 -3.88 -18.86 3.72
CA LEU A 100 -2.53 -19.42 3.62
C LEU A 100 -1.67 -19.10 4.84
N GLN A 101 -2.01 -18.05 5.60
CA GLN A 101 -1.28 -17.60 6.79
C GLN A 101 -2.25 -17.35 7.96
N PRO A 102 -2.86 -18.40 8.53
CA PRO A 102 -3.90 -18.27 9.55
C PRO A 102 -3.39 -17.67 10.88
N ASP A 103 -2.09 -17.77 11.17
CA ASP A 103 -1.47 -17.25 12.40
C ASP A 103 -1.22 -15.73 12.37
N HIS A 104 -1.48 -15.06 11.22
CA HIS A 104 -1.38 -13.61 11.12
C HIS A 104 -2.44 -12.93 12.01
N PRO A 105 -2.14 -11.81 12.71
CA PRO A 105 -3.08 -11.13 13.59
C PRO A 105 -4.39 -10.74 12.89
N ASP A 106 -5.52 -11.02 13.53
CA ASP A 106 -6.83 -10.74 12.93
C ASP A 106 -7.11 -9.24 12.75
N ASP A 107 -6.55 -8.40 13.63
CA ASP A 107 -6.67 -6.95 13.59
C ASP A 107 -5.73 -6.28 12.57
N GLN A 108 -4.91 -7.07 11.87
CA GLN A 108 -4.08 -6.66 10.73
C GLN A 108 -4.58 -7.27 9.42
N ARG A 109 -5.89 -7.51 9.32
CA ARG A 109 -6.56 -8.03 8.13
C ARG A 109 -7.58 -7.04 7.59
N VAL A 110 -7.84 -7.12 6.30
CA VAL A 110 -8.95 -6.42 5.64
C VAL A 110 -9.86 -7.41 4.95
N SER A 111 -11.17 -7.15 5.01
CA SER A 111 -12.14 -7.89 4.22
C SER A 111 -12.28 -7.23 2.86
N ALA A 112 -12.18 -8.01 1.79
CA ALA A 112 -12.26 -7.51 0.43
C ALA A 112 -13.04 -8.48 -0.47
N ARG A 113 -13.72 -7.92 -1.48
CA ARG A 113 -14.33 -8.70 -2.55
C ARG A 113 -13.38 -8.74 -3.74
N VAL A 114 -13.12 -9.95 -4.23
CA VAL A 114 -12.26 -10.17 -5.40
C VAL A 114 -12.98 -9.75 -6.67
N ASP A 115 -12.38 -8.83 -7.42
CA ASP A 115 -12.88 -8.38 -8.71
C ASP A 115 -12.29 -9.20 -9.86
N VAL A 116 -10.96 -9.35 -9.86
CA VAL A 116 -10.22 -10.07 -10.90
C VAL A 116 -9.14 -10.94 -10.27
N ARG A 117 -8.89 -12.09 -10.88
CA ARG A 117 -7.82 -13.03 -10.50
C ARG A 117 -6.98 -13.41 -11.70
N GLU A 118 -5.68 -13.19 -11.63
CA GLU A 118 -4.71 -13.53 -12.68
C GLU A 118 -3.67 -14.52 -12.17
N ALA A 119 -3.73 -15.77 -12.61
CA ALA A 119 -2.75 -16.79 -12.24
C ALA A 119 -1.52 -16.71 -13.15
N LEU A 120 -0.37 -16.29 -12.61
CA LEU A 120 0.88 -16.14 -13.34
C LEU A 120 1.83 -17.34 -13.18
N GLY A 121 1.37 -18.39 -12.54
CA GLY A 121 2.14 -19.62 -12.29
C GLY A 121 2.95 -19.58 -10.99
N ALA A 122 3.91 -18.67 -10.87
CA ALA A 122 4.71 -18.50 -9.65
C ALA A 122 3.98 -17.72 -8.55
N GLU A 123 2.96 -16.95 -8.93
CA GLU A 123 2.15 -16.10 -8.07
C GLU A 123 0.75 -15.91 -8.67
N THR A 124 -0.17 -15.38 -7.88
CA THR A 124 -1.51 -15.00 -8.34
C THR A 124 -1.74 -13.52 -8.00
N LEU A 125 -1.98 -12.69 -9.03
CA LEU A 125 -2.44 -11.33 -8.79
C LEU A 125 -3.95 -11.36 -8.53
N VAL A 126 -4.35 -10.64 -7.46
CA VAL A 126 -5.75 -10.52 -7.05
C VAL A 126 -6.08 -9.04 -6.91
N HIS A 127 -7.07 -8.59 -7.68
CA HIS A 127 -7.55 -7.22 -7.68
C HIS A 127 -8.84 -7.13 -6.88
N PHE A 128 -8.94 -6.16 -5.99
CA PHE A 128 -10.10 -5.98 -5.12
C PHE A 128 -10.28 -4.52 -4.69
N GLY A 129 -11.52 -4.13 -4.35
CA GLY A 129 -11.82 -2.82 -3.78
C GLY A 129 -11.67 -2.81 -2.26
N LEU A 130 -11.07 -1.74 -1.70
CA LEU A 130 -10.99 -1.52 -0.24
C LEU A 130 -12.10 -0.60 0.29
N GLY A 131 -12.92 0.00 -0.57
CA GLY A 131 -13.91 1.01 -0.18
C GLY A 131 -13.28 2.28 0.40
N ALA A 132 -12.01 2.55 0.10
CA ALA A 132 -11.30 3.76 0.50
C ALA A 132 -11.27 4.76 -0.66
N ASN A 133 -10.95 6.04 -0.38
CA ASN A 133 -10.80 7.04 -1.42
C ASN A 133 -9.54 6.79 -2.25
N HIS A 134 -9.68 6.94 -3.56
CA HIS A 134 -8.55 6.87 -4.48
C HIS A 134 -7.58 8.04 -4.28
N VAL A 135 -6.29 7.75 -4.41
CA VAL A 135 -5.22 8.75 -4.35
C VAL A 135 -4.65 8.95 -5.74
N ASP A 136 -4.74 10.19 -6.25
CA ASP A 136 -4.05 10.56 -7.48
C ASP A 136 -2.54 10.65 -7.24
N SER A 137 -1.81 9.65 -7.70
CA SER A 137 -0.35 9.61 -7.63
C SER A 137 0.31 10.55 -8.64
N GLY A 138 -0.46 10.98 -9.65
CA GLY A 138 0.05 11.73 -10.80
C GLY A 138 0.93 10.87 -11.74
N ASP A 139 0.82 9.56 -11.63
CA ASP A 139 1.40 8.60 -12.57
C ASP A 139 0.31 8.21 -13.59
N PRO A 140 0.47 8.56 -14.90
CA PRO A 140 -0.53 8.25 -15.91
C PRO A 140 -0.73 6.75 -16.12
N ASP A 141 0.30 5.93 -15.92
CA ASP A 141 0.22 4.48 -16.10
C ASP A 141 -0.58 3.82 -14.96
N ALA A 142 -0.49 4.36 -13.74
CA ALA A 142 -1.27 3.89 -12.59
C ALA A 142 -2.78 4.12 -12.75
N LEU A 143 -3.19 5.16 -13.49
CA LEU A 143 -4.60 5.46 -13.78
C LEU A 143 -5.21 4.46 -14.77
N ASP A 144 -4.43 3.96 -15.73
CA ASP A 144 -4.89 2.98 -16.73
C ASP A 144 -5.08 1.58 -16.11
N GLU A 145 -4.29 1.21 -15.11
CA GLU A 145 -4.41 -0.08 -14.41
C GLU A 145 -5.67 -0.14 -13.52
N LEU A 146 -6.16 0.98 -13.02
CA LEU A 146 -7.21 1.02 -12.00
C LEU A 146 -8.65 1.15 -12.55
N GLY A 147 -8.83 1.57 -13.80
CA GLY A 147 -10.15 1.83 -14.39
C GLY A 147 -10.89 3.00 -13.70
N GLN A 148 -11.93 3.53 -14.34
CA GLN A 148 -12.73 4.67 -13.86
C GLN A 148 -13.75 4.24 -12.78
N THR A 149 -13.32 3.92 -11.57
CA THR A 149 -14.21 3.72 -10.42
C THR A 149 -13.80 4.64 -9.29
N ASP A 150 -14.78 5.18 -8.55
CA ASP A 150 -14.54 6.05 -7.38
C ASP A 150 -13.91 5.31 -6.19
N GLU A 151 -13.87 3.98 -6.23
CA GLU A 151 -13.28 3.14 -5.19
C GLU A 151 -11.83 2.79 -5.52
N THR A 152 -10.97 2.86 -4.51
CA THR A 152 -9.58 2.42 -4.63
C THR A 152 -9.53 0.94 -4.91
N ARG A 153 -9.02 0.58 -6.07
CA ARG A 153 -8.63 -0.80 -6.39
C ARG A 153 -7.25 -1.08 -5.83
N CYS A 154 -7.13 -2.21 -5.17
CA CYS A 154 -5.86 -2.73 -4.70
C CYS A 154 -5.48 -3.97 -5.47
N THR A 155 -4.19 -4.16 -5.68
CA THR A 155 -3.62 -5.38 -6.23
C THR A 155 -2.82 -6.08 -5.15
N ALA A 156 -3.11 -7.35 -4.89
CA ALA A 156 -2.29 -8.21 -4.05
C ALA A 156 -1.56 -9.25 -4.89
N ARG A 157 -0.39 -9.66 -4.39
CA ARG A 157 0.42 -10.72 -4.96
C ARG A 157 0.39 -11.92 -4.01
N PHE A 158 -0.57 -12.80 -4.21
CA PHE A 158 -0.74 -14.00 -3.39
C PHE A 158 0.15 -15.16 -3.84
N ALA A 159 0.49 -16.01 -2.91
CA ALA A 159 1.16 -17.28 -3.22
C ALA A 159 0.32 -18.13 -4.19
N PRO A 160 0.95 -18.94 -5.07
CA PRO A 160 0.25 -19.66 -6.14
C PRO A 160 -0.72 -20.73 -5.61
N LEU A 161 -0.64 -21.07 -4.32
CA LEU A 161 -1.51 -22.05 -3.66
C LEU A 161 -2.88 -21.50 -3.25
N THR A 162 -3.10 -20.18 -3.41
CA THR A 162 -4.40 -19.57 -3.12
C THR A 162 -5.51 -20.19 -3.96
N ARG A 163 -6.67 -20.37 -3.34
CA ARG A 163 -7.88 -20.91 -3.98
C ARG A 163 -8.96 -19.87 -4.20
N VAL A 164 -8.60 -18.61 -4.03
CA VAL A 164 -9.50 -17.47 -4.20
C VAL A 164 -10.04 -17.41 -5.62
N LEU A 165 -11.34 -17.15 -5.76
CA LEU A 165 -12.03 -16.99 -7.04
C LEU A 165 -12.62 -15.58 -7.17
N GLU A 166 -12.85 -15.14 -8.41
CA GLU A 166 -13.57 -13.90 -8.69
C GLU A 166 -14.97 -13.90 -8.06
N GLY A 167 -15.32 -12.81 -7.41
CA GLY A 167 -16.58 -12.67 -6.68
C GLY A 167 -16.54 -13.13 -5.22
N ASP A 168 -15.50 -13.83 -4.79
CA ASP A 168 -15.34 -14.25 -3.40
C ASP A 168 -15.16 -13.03 -2.48
N THR A 169 -15.67 -13.15 -1.25
CA THR A 169 -15.29 -12.25 -0.16
C THR A 169 -14.24 -12.95 0.68
N ILE A 170 -13.07 -12.35 0.78
CA ILE A 170 -11.90 -12.92 1.42
C ILE A 170 -11.37 -12.03 2.55
N GLN A 171 -10.53 -12.62 3.40
CA GLN A 171 -9.69 -11.87 4.33
C GLN A 171 -8.28 -11.79 3.73
N VAL A 172 -7.73 -10.59 3.69
CA VAL A 172 -6.37 -10.32 3.21
C VAL A 172 -5.51 -9.93 4.40
N ASN A 173 -4.46 -10.68 4.65
CA ASN A 173 -3.41 -10.34 5.61
C ASN A 173 -2.59 -9.17 5.08
N VAL A 174 -2.29 -8.24 5.95
CA VAL A 174 -1.52 -7.03 5.63
C VAL A 174 -0.26 -7.00 6.48
N ALA A 175 0.91 -7.00 5.85
CA ALA A 175 2.20 -6.82 6.54
C ALA A 175 2.34 -5.35 6.96
N THR A 176 1.63 -4.97 8.04
CA THR A 176 1.49 -3.57 8.47
C THR A 176 2.82 -2.94 8.88
N GLU A 177 3.80 -3.73 9.28
CA GLU A 177 5.17 -3.29 9.58
C GLU A 177 5.90 -2.72 8.36
N LYS A 178 5.41 -3.01 7.13
CA LYS A 178 6.00 -2.56 5.86
C LYS A 178 5.24 -1.40 5.22
N MET A 179 4.20 -0.91 5.87
CA MET A 179 3.42 0.22 5.38
C MET A 179 4.25 1.49 5.25
N HIS A 180 3.91 2.28 4.24
CA HIS A 180 4.40 3.63 4.01
C HIS A 180 3.30 4.63 4.33
N PHE A 181 3.70 5.80 4.84
CA PHE A 181 2.78 6.86 5.20
C PHE A 181 3.21 8.16 4.54
N PHE A 182 2.25 8.87 3.96
CA PHE A 182 2.49 10.13 3.29
C PHE A 182 1.49 11.18 3.78
N ASP A 183 1.97 12.41 3.90
CA ASP A 183 1.10 13.54 4.19
C ASP A 183 0.13 13.80 3.04
N ARG A 184 -1.16 13.95 3.37
CA ARG A 184 -2.23 14.06 2.39
C ARG A 184 -2.13 15.31 1.52
N THR A 185 -1.54 16.39 2.03
CA THR A 185 -1.49 17.69 1.35
C THR A 185 -0.22 17.85 0.53
N SER A 186 0.93 17.51 1.11
CA SER A 186 2.23 17.66 0.45
C SER A 186 2.61 16.46 -0.39
N HIS A 187 1.96 15.31 -0.17
CA HIS A 187 2.31 14.00 -0.75
C HIS A 187 3.73 13.52 -0.39
N LEU A 188 4.37 14.13 0.58
CA LEU A 188 5.69 13.72 1.06
C LEU A 188 5.59 12.60 2.09
N ALA A 189 6.62 11.75 2.13
CA ALA A 189 6.68 10.67 3.11
C ALA A 189 6.74 11.22 4.54
N ILE A 190 5.90 10.66 5.43
CA ILE A 190 5.95 10.90 6.88
C ILE A 190 6.96 9.92 7.46
N ARG A 191 8.15 10.41 7.74
CA ARG A 191 9.24 9.62 8.32
C ARG A 191 10.27 10.51 9.02
N ASP A 192 10.98 9.95 9.97
CA ASP A 192 12.11 10.56 10.68
C ASP A 192 13.46 10.17 10.08
#